data_b26eaf6ee22e43c9b49f131efef20148
#
_entry.id   b26eaf6ee22e43c9b49f131efef20148
#
_cell.length_a   1.000
_cell.length_b   1.000
_cell.length_c   1.000
_cell.angle_alpha   90.00
_cell.angle_beta   90.00
_cell.angle_gamma   90.00
#
_symmetry.space_group_name_H-M   'P 1'
#
loop_
_entity.id
_entity.type
_entity.pdbx_description
1 polymer ?
#
loop_
_entity_poly.entity_id
_entity_poly.type
_entity_poly.pdbx_seq_one_letter_code
_entity_poly.pdbx_strand_id
1 'polypeptide(L)'
;MFNDVNKLWQELTANNGGHLDVNAPIVLGISNKMIGYLTQPNQFGKTAKVMLQENYPNIEIVQLPELSTASGEMLYMTVKEVYGDETGFSAFSRAFGLGRLIAHESSFTQKATAGTWGCVIRRPSLVATMVGI
;
A
#
# COMPACT_ATOMS: atom_id res chain seq x y z
N MET A 1 4.68 -12.39 11.39
CA MET A 1 3.76 -11.71 10.43
C MET A 1 2.53 -11.10 11.10
N PHE A 2 1.58 -11.88 11.63
CA PHE A 2 0.40 -11.33 12.29
C PHE A 2 0.76 -10.37 13.45
N ASN A 3 1.71 -10.75 14.29
CA ASN A 3 2.18 -9.93 15.40
C ASN A 3 2.85 -8.62 14.91
N ASP A 4 3.52 -8.65 13.77
CA ASP A 4 4.22 -7.47 13.22
C ASP A 4 3.20 -6.46 12.68
N VAL A 5 2.14 -6.95 12.03
CA VAL A 5 1.02 -6.10 11.60
C VAL A 5 0.31 -5.47 12.80
N ASN A 6 0.09 -6.24 13.89
CA ASN A 6 -0.49 -5.69 15.11
C ASN A 6 0.39 -4.63 15.78
N LYS A 7 1.72 -4.80 15.77
CA LYS A 7 2.64 -3.76 16.26
C LYS A 7 2.55 -2.48 15.44
N LEU A 8 2.53 -2.60 14.10
CA LEU A 8 2.33 -1.45 13.22
C LEU A 8 1.02 -0.72 13.52
N TRP A 9 -0.06 -1.46 13.72
CA TRP A 9 -1.34 -0.88 14.10
C TRP A 9 -1.30 -0.16 15.44
N GLN A 10 -0.63 -0.75 16.43
CA GLN A 10 -0.45 -0.12 17.74
C GLN A 10 0.35 1.19 17.64
N GLU A 11 1.41 1.23 16.84
CA GLU A 11 2.19 2.45 16.60
C GLU A 11 1.35 3.52 15.89
N LEU A 12 0.60 3.15 14.84
CA LEU A 12 -0.32 4.06 14.17
C LEU A 12 -1.33 4.66 15.12
N THR A 13 -1.94 3.83 15.96
CA THR A 13 -2.95 4.25 16.94
C THR A 13 -2.32 5.15 18.00
N ALA A 14 -1.14 4.83 18.50
CA ALA A 14 -0.42 5.64 19.48
C ALA A 14 -0.06 7.03 18.93
N ASN A 15 0.43 7.09 17.68
CA ASN A 15 0.79 8.33 17.00
C ASN A 15 -0.43 9.25 16.77
N ASN A 16 -1.63 8.70 16.72
CA ASN A 16 -2.88 9.43 16.56
C ASN A 16 -3.69 9.56 17.87
N GLY A 17 -3.04 9.41 19.02
CA GLY A 17 -3.66 9.59 20.33
C GLY A 17 -4.76 8.58 20.67
N GLY A 18 -4.76 7.41 20.03
CA GLY A 18 -5.76 6.37 20.28
C GLY A 18 -7.11 6.57 19.57
N HIS A 19 -7.22 7.55 18.69
CA HIS A 19 -8.49 7.90 18.02
C HIS A 19 -8.80 7.10 16.75
N LEU A 20 -7.97 6.14 16.38
CA LEU A 20 -8.22 5.28 15.20
C LEU A 20 -9.17 4.14 15.54
N ASP A 21 -10.20 3.97 14.70
CA ASP A 21 -11.13 2.85 14.78
C ASP A 21 -10.56 1.63 14.04
N VAL A 22 -10.77 0.44 14.59
CA VAL A 22 -10.42 -0.86 13.97
C VAL A 22 -11.18 -1.07 12.65
N ASN A 23 -12.35 -0.46 12.48
CA ASN A 23 -13.14 -0.50 11.26
C ASN A 23 -12.69 0.50 10.18
N ALA A 24 -11.67 1.31 10.45
CA ALA A 24 -11.14 2.24 9.45
C ALA A 24 -10.61 1.49 8.21
N PRO A 25 -10.70 2.08 7.02
CA PRO A 25 -10.17 1.47 5.79
C PRO A 25 -8.63 1.49 5.80
N ILE A 26 -8.04 0.34 6.08
CA ILE A 26 -6.59 0.16 6.20
C ILE A 26 -6.05 -0.46 4.91
N VAL A 27 -4.92 0.06 4.42
CA VAL A 27 -4.13 -0.58 3.37
C VAL A 27 -2.84 -1.11 3.95
N LEU A 28 -2.61 -2.40 3.75
CA LEU A 28 -1.37 -3.07 4.10
C LEU A 28 -0.59 -3.41 2.82
N GLY A 29 0.50 -2.69 2.58
CA GLY A 29 1.46 -3.01 1.54
C GLY A 29 2.46 -4.04 2.02
N ILE A 30 2.67 -5.09 1.23
CA ILE A 30 3.63 -6.16 1.52
C ILE A 30 4.47 -6.48 0.29
N SER A 31 5.69 -6.96 0.50
CA SER A 31 6.53 -7.44 -0.59
C SER A 31 6.03 -8.79 -1.12
N ASN A 32 6.40 -9.12 -2.35
CA ASN A 32 6.01 -10.38 -2.97
C ASN A 32 6.54 -11.62 -2.21
N LYS A 33 7.70 -11.52 -1.57
CA LYS A 33 8.27 -12.60 -0.78
C LYS A 33 7.46 -12.88 0.50
N MET A 34 6.86 -11.84 1.08
CA MET A 34 6.11 -11.95 2.32
C MET A 34 4.72 -12.58 2.15
N ILE A 35 4.21 -12.65 0.93
CA ILE A 35 2.89 -13.27 0.65
C ILE A 35 2.84 -14.73 1.10
N GLY A 36 3.92 -15.47 0.90
CA GLY A 36 4.01 -16.85 1.36
C GLY A 36 3.72 -17.03 2.84
N TYR A 37 4.18 -16.07 3.66
CA TYR A 37 3.93 -16.10 5.10
C TYR A 37 2.49 -15.77 5.48
N LEU A 38 1.76 -15.03 4.65
CA LEU A 38 0.34 -14.76 4.88
C LEU A 38 -0.55 -15.98 4.62
N THR A 39 -0.13 -16.83 3.68
CA THR A 39 -0.91 -17.99 3.25
C THR A 39 -0.56 -19.27 4.01
N GLN A 40 0.53 -19.29 4.78
CA GLN A 40 0.90 -20.43 5.61
C GLN A 40 -0.09 -20.60 6.77
N PRO A 41 -0.68 -21.81 6.94
CA PRO A 41 -1.54 -22.09 8.06
C PRO A 41 -0.71 -22.21 9.35
N ASN A 42 -1.27 -21.74 10.44
CA ASN A 42 -0.71 -21.98 11.78
C ASN A 42 -1.11 -23.38 12.29
N GLN A 43 -0.66 -23.75 13.52
CA GLN A 43 -1.00 -25.02 14.16
C GLN A 43 -2.52 -25.27 14.31
N PHE A 44 -3.35 -24.25 14.20
CA PHE A 44 -4.82 -24.34 14.28
C PHE A 44 -5.49 -24.34 12.90
N GLY A 45 -4.72 -24.43 11.81
CA GLY A 45 -5.22 -24.43 10.45
C GLY A 45 -5.69 -23.07 9.92
N LYS A 46 -5.53 -21.97 10.70
CA LYS A 46 -5.85 -20.62 10.23
C LYS A 46 -4.63 -19.96 9.59
N THR A 47 -4.84 -19.29 8.47
CA THR A 47 -3.79 -18.47 7.83
C THR A 47 -3.73 -17.09 8.45
N ALA A 48 -2.54 -16.44 8.39
CA ALA A 48 -2.40 -15.08 8.89
C ALA A 48 -3.33 -14.09 8.15
N LYS A 49 -3.60 -14.33 6.87
CA LYS A 49 -4.55 -13.54 6.08
C LYS A 49 -5.96 -13.57 6.66
N VAL A 50 -6.48 -14.75 6.99
CA VAL A 50 -7.82 -14.92 7.59
C VAL A 50 -7.88 -14.23 8.94
N MET A 51 -6.85 -14.39 9.77
CA MET A 51 -6.77 -13.74 11.09
C MET A 51 -6.77 -12.21 10.99
N LEU A 52 -6.07 -11.65 9.98
CA LEU A 52 -6.08 -10.20 9.74
C LEU A 52 -7.45 -9.71 9.30
N GLN A 53 -8.13 -10.43 8.41
CA GLN A 53 -9.47 -10.08 7.95
C GLN A 53 -10.54 -10.19 9.05
N GLU A 54 -10.39 -11.15 9.97
CA GLU A 54 -11.28 -11.29 11.13
C GLU A 54 -11.12 -10.12 12.12
N ASN A 55 -9.88 -9.64 12.34
CA ASN A 55 -9.59 -8.56 13.28
C ASN A 55 -9.75 -7.16 12.68
N TYR A 56 -9.49 -7.02 11.38
CA TYR A 56 -9.57 -5.76 10.64
C TYR A 56 -10.47 -5.94 9.42
N PRO A 57 -11.78 -5.77 9.55
CA PRO A 57 -12.75 -6.10 8.48
C PRO A 57 -12.51 -5.37 7.17
N ASN A 58 -12.00 -4.14 7.23
CA ASN A 58 -11.76 -3.27 6.08
C ASN A 58 -10.30 -3.20 5.66
N ILE A 59 -9.49 -4.22 5.99
CA ILE A 59 -8.10 -4.29 5.55
C ILE A 59 -8.00 -4.71 4.08
N GLU A 60 -7.28 -3.92 3.31
CA GLU A 60 -6.90 -4.23 1.94
C GLU A 60 -5.41 -4.58 1.88
N ILE A 61 -5.08 -5.74 1.36
CA ILE A 61 -3.70 -6.20 1.24
C ILE A 61 -3.24 -6.00 -0.19
N VAL A 62 -2.20 -5.20 -0.38
CA VAL A 62 -1.62 -4.85 -1.68
C VAL A 62 -0.21 -5.38 -1.76
N GLN A 63 0.10 -6.03 -2.88
CA GLN A 63 1.45 -6.51 -3.19
C GLN A 63 2.24 -5.40 -3.87
N LEU A 64 3.39 -5.06 -3.30
CA LEU A 64 4.29 -4.05 -3.83
C LEU A 64 5.71 -4.63 -3.91
N PRO A 65 6.21 -4.96 -5.11
CA PRO A 65 7.57 -5.49 -5.29
C PRO A 65 8.65 -4.54 -4.75
N GLU A 66 8.39 -3.24 -4.77
CA GLU A 66 9.29 -2.17 -4.32
C GLU A 66 9.57 -2.24 -2.81
N LEU A 67 8.73 -2.93 -2.04
CA LEU A 67 8.92 -3.12 -0.61
C LEU A 67 9.97 -4.19 -0.27
N SER A 68 10.55 -4.86 -1.26
CA SER A 68 11.72 -5.72 -1.09
C SER A 68 12.99 -4.88 -1.19
N THR A 69 13.61 -4.56 -0.07
CA THR A 69 14.79 -3.70 0.00
C THR A 69 16.06 -4.49 0.31
N ALA A 70 17.23 -3.86 0.11
CA ALA A 70 18.52 -4.46 0.48
C ALA A 70 18.66 -4.66 2.01
N SER A 71 17.92 -3.89 2.80
CA SER A 71 17.89 -3.99 4.27
C SER A 71 16.90 -5.02 4.81
N GLY A 72 16.19 -5.71 3.93
CA GLY A 72 15.16 -6.69 4.25
C GLY A 72 13.80 -6.34 3.65
N GLU A 73 12.84 -7.17 3.95
CA GLU A 73 11.46 -6.93 3.52
C GLU A 73 10.82 -5.83 4.37
N MET A 74 9.97 -5.04 3.73
CA MET A 74 9.28 -3.92 4.38
C MET A 74 7.78 -4.15 4.40
N LEU A 75 7.15 -3.84 5.52
CA LEU A 75 5.70 -3.67 5.64
C LEU A 75 5.38 -2.17 5.61
N TYR A 76 4.33 -1.83 4.90
CA TYR A 76 3.78 -0.49 4.83
C TYR A 76 2.31 -0.52 5.22
N MET A 77 1.90 0.31 6.16
CA MET A 77 0.52 0.41 6.59
C MET A 77 0.05 1.86 6.54
N THR A 78 -1.10 2.08 5.97
CA THR A 78 -1.74 3.39 5.95
C THR A 78 -3.25 3.26 6.10
N VAL A 79 -3.87 4.29 6.67
CA VAL A 79 -5.32 4.44 6.67
C VAL A 79 -5.71 5.28 5.46
N LYS A 80 -6.61 4.79 4.61
CA LYS A 80 -7.00 5.48 3.36
C LYS A 80 -7.60 6.85 3.63
N GLU A 81 -8.56 6.89 4.55
CA GLU A 81 -9.29 8.11 4.89
C GLU A 81 -9.69 8.12 6.37
N VAL A 82 -9.78 9.30 6.93
CA VAL A 82 -10.29 9.55 8.28
C VAL A 82 -11.24 10.74 8.21
N TYR A 83 -12.48 10.57 8.72
CA TYR A 83 -13.53 11.58 8.69
C TYR A 83 -13.82 12.16 7.29
N GLY A 84 -13.76 11.33 6.26
CA GLY A 84 -14.00 11.73 4.87
C GLY A 84 -12.84 12.43 4.17
N ASP A 85 -11.71 12.62 4.85
CA ASP A 85 -10.49 13.19 4.26
C ASP A 85 -9.49 12.08 3.92
N GLU A 86 -9.01 12.08 2.68
CA GLU A 86 -7.98 11.15 2.21
C GLU A 86 -6.63 11.44 2.87
N THR A 87 -5.91 10.36 3.24
CA THR A 87 -4.57 10.45 3.81
C THR A 87 -3.54 10.93 2.81
N GLY A 88 -3.68 10.54 1.55
CA GLY A 88 -2.78 10.93 0.48
C GLY A 88 -3.41 10.73 -0.89
N PHE A 89 -2.84 11.41 -1.88
CA PHE A 89 -3.28 11.30 -3.27
C PHE A 89 -2.10 11.46 -4.23
N SER A 90 -2.24 10.89 -5.43
CA SER A 90 -1.31 11.11 -6.53
C SER A 90 -1.84 12.21 -7.44
N ALA A 91 -1.01 13.19 -7.76
CA ALA A 91 -1.34 14.28 -8.64
C ALA A 91 -0.67 14.09 -10.01
N PHE A 92 -1.45 14.27 -11.07
CA PHE A 92 -0.96 14.17 -12.44
C PHE A 92 -1.11 15.52 -13.13
N SER A 93 -0.06 16.00 -13.79
CA SER A 93 -0.14 17.17 -14.67
C SER A 93 -0.82 16.80 -15.97
N ARG A 94 -0.57 15.59 -16.45
CA ARG A 94 -1.17 15.01 -17.65
C ARG A 94 -1.22 13.50 -17.51
N ALA A 95 -2.41 12.93 -17.56
CA ALA A 95 -2.56 11.49 -17.71
C ALA A 95 -1.90 11.03 -19.03
N PHE A 96 -1.62 9.75 -19.16
CA PHE A 96 -1.03 9.20 -20.36
C PHE A 96 -1.83 9.60 -21.61
N GLY A 97 -1.17 10.26 -22.54
CA GLY A 97 -1.77 10.71 -23.79
C GLY A 97 -0.93 10.30 -24.99
N LEU A 98 -1.58 9.81 -26.01
CA LEU A 98 -0.98 9.50 -27.32
C LEU A 98 -1.11 10.70 -28.25
N GLY A 99 -0.01 11.06 -28.89
CA GLY A 99 0.03 12.07 -29.91
C GLY A 99 -0.44 11.55 -31.28
N ARG A 100 -0.31 12.39 -32.28
CA ARG A 100 -0.65 12.05 -33.65
C ARG A 100 0.25 10.92 -34.17
N LEU A 101 -0.34 9.94 -34.85
CA LEU A 101 0.39 8.92 -35.60
C LEU A 101 0.98 9.52 -36.88
N ILE A 102 2.28 9.33 -37.06
CA ILE A 102 3.00 9.72 -38.27
C ILE A 102 3.40 8.44 -39.00
N ALA A 103 2.84 8.22 -40.18
CA ALA A 103 3.17 7.06 -41.03
C ALA A 103 4.35 7.41 -41.94
N HIS A 104 5.30 6.48 -42.02
CA HIS A 104 6.42 6.45 -42.97
C HIS A 104 6.23 5.27 -43.94
N GLU A 105 7.05 5.17 -44.97
CA GLU A 105 6.90 4.12 -46.00
C GLU A 105 6.92 2.69 -45.48
N SER A 106 7.71 2.40 -44.43
CA SER A 106 7.84 1.07 -43.80
C SER A 106 7.75 1.07 -42.27
N SER A 107 7.39 2.19 -41.68
CA SER A 107 7.31 2.35 -40.21
C SER A 107 6.28 3.40 -39.82
N PHE A 108 6.00 3.49 -38.54
CA PHE A 108 5.21 4.60 -37.99
C PHE A 108 5.85 5.09 -36.70
N THR A 109 5.63 6.38 -36.39
CA THR A 109 6.10 7.01 -35.19
C THR A 109 4.92 7.66 -34.46
N GLN A 110 4.81 7.41 -33.18
CA GLN A 110 3.80 8.04 -32.34
C GLN A 110 4.44 8.51 -31.02
N LYS A 111 4.20 9.75 -30.66
CA LYS A 111 4.68 10.31 -29.40
C LYS A 111 3.68 10.02 -28.30
N ALA A 112 4.15 9.41 -27.21
CA ALA A 112 3.40 9.28 -25.96
C ALA A 112 3.93 10.28 -24.94
N THR A 113 3.04 10.91 -24.18
CA THR A 113 3.40 11.84 -23.11
C THR A 113 2.61 11.55 -21.85
N ALA A 114 3.29 11.61 -20.72
CA ALA A 114 2.68 11.55 -19.41
C ALA A 114 3.45 12.47 -18.46
N GLY A 115 2.77 13.01 -17.47
CA GLY A 115 3.40 13.85 -16.46
C GLY A 115 2.73 13.63 -15.10
N THR A 116 3.53 13.53 -14.07
CA THR A 116 3.06 13.40 -12.70
C THR A 116 3.75 14.44 -11.82
N TRP A 117 3.00 14.92 -10.81
CA TRP A 117 3.53 15.74 -9.72
C TRP A 117 3.98 14.90 -8.53
N GLY A 118 3.84 13.58 -8.62
CA GLY A 118 4.15 12.64 -7.55
C GLY A 118 2.98 12.40 -6.60
N CYS A 119 3.30 11.90 -5.42
CA CYS A 119 2.34 11.59 -4.36
C CYS A 119 2.44 12.63 -3.24
N VAL A 120 1.30 13.09 -2.75
CA VAL A 120 1.20 14.01 -1.60
C VAL A 120 0.56 13.27 -0.44
N ILE A 121 1.24 13.23 0.70
CA ILE A 121 0.71 12.69 1.95
C ILE A 121 0.27 13.85 2.82
N ARG A 122 -1.03 13.98 3.05
CA ARG A 122 -1.59 15.07 3.87
C ARG A 122 -1.43 14.82 5.36
N ARG A 123 -1.48 13.54 5.77
CA ARG A 123 -1.45 13.14 7.19
C ARG A 123 -0.38 12.07 7.40
N PRO A 124 0.87 12.44 7.58
CA PRO A 124 1.97 11.48 7.75
C PRO A 124 1.84 10.62 9.02
N SER A 125 1.10 11.08 10.03
CA SER A 125 0.80 10.30 11.24
C SER A 125 -0.03 9.04 10.98
N LEU A 126 -0.71 8.96 9.82
CA LEU A 126 -1.52 7.81 9.40
C LEU A 126 -0.75 6.82 8.52
N VAL A 127 0.57 6.97 8.45
CA VAL A 127 1.46 6.09 7.70
C VAL A 127 2.48 5.50 8.65
N ALA A 128 2.62 4.18 8.64
CA ALA A 128 3.64 3.47 9.39
C ALA A 128 4.36 2.45 8.50
N THR A 129 5.64 2.27 8.75
CA THR A 129 6.48 1.32 8.03
C THR A 129 7.30 0.50 9.02
N MET A 130 7.55 -0.76 8.67
CA MET A 130 8.43 -1.65 9.41
C MET A 130 9.38 -2.32 8.43
N VAL A 131 10.67 -2.30 8.74
CA VAL A 131 11.75 -2.83 7.89
C VAL A 131 12.46 -3.97 8.61
N GLY A 132 13.00 -4.92 7.84
CA GLY A 132 13.82 -6.00 8.40
C GLY A 132 13.03 -7.19 8.92
N ILE A 133 11.90 -7.43 8.34
CA ILE A 133 11.04 -8.57 8.70
C ILE A 133 11.47 -9.84 7.96
#